data_1ad180b780d3a54a196a0ae345ca1980
#
_entry.id   1ad180b780d3a54a196a0ae345ca1980
#
_cell.length_a   1.000
_cell.length_b   1.000
_cell.length_c   1.000
_cell.angle_alpha   90.00
_cell.angle_beta   90.00
_cell.angle_gamma   90.00
#
_symmetry.space_group_name_H-M   'P 1'
#
loop_
_entity.id
_entity.type
_entity.pdbx_description
1 polymer ?
#
loop_
_entity_poly.entity_id
_entity_poly.type
_entity_poly.pdbx_seq_one_letter_code
_entity_poly.pdbx_strand_id
1 'polypeptide(L)'
;IRKSYISALFIAALIVGWMYSDNFLGTSSLSVAGDGKVADVEEEKIESKSPDLITQAFKVVNQQVPLQIRARGVTRTGFDIDVISRRNAYVLSQVAVEGGWVEAGATLIELDKGTLESDIDAARADRKAGQAEYEDIKKRFSSGGAWEAQIDAAIADLEAVRSNYESTKKLVDRGVKKPLAKLQQMASLKAAEMRLIELENQSEDLALAASNARIKAVDARIAMLLEQLEFTNVVASQGGWLEKYHVEVGQTIKENAPVARILGLRSLTIDAPVPQTQISKIKIGDKVDLDVDGAGKRQGVVNKIATFANQATRTFDVEIAVDNSDGTLRAGMSAGVRVTIDQVPAFKISPAHLNVDEAGSLSVKTVKPDGTVQVMPVAIAQTVGNAAYVSGLADDTLILGMGQAFVSDGSKISYKIVEEAN
;
A
#
# COMPACT_ATOMS: atom_id res chain seq x y z
N ILE A 1 20.30 -38.53 31.35
CA ILE A 1 21.17 -39.03 30.26
C ILE A 1 21.08 -40.56 30.07
N ARG A 2 20.41 -41.33 30.98
CA ARG A 2 20.38 -42.82 30.94
C ARG A 2 19.21 -43.45 30.15
N LYS A 3 18.22 -42.70 29.67
CA LYS A 3 17.07 -43.23 28.91
C LYS A 3 17.18 -43.14 27.38
N SER A 4 18.15 -42.41 26.85
CA SER A 4 18.32 -42.21 25.41
C SER A 4 19.14 -43.36 24.73
N TYR A 5 19.98 -44.06 25.46
CA TYR A 5 20.82 -45.14 24.88
C TYR A 5 20.07 -46.48 24.73
N ILE A 6 18.97 -46.68 25.45
CA ILE A 6 18.17 -47.92 25.37
C ILE A 6 17.33 -47.93 24.10
N SER A 7 16.79 -46.78 23.70
CA SER A 7 16.03 -46.65 22.44
C SER A 7 16.92 -46.74 21.19
N ALA A 8 18.15 -46.25 21.24
CA ALA A 8 19.11 -46.39 20.14
C ALA A 8 19.56 -47.85 19.94
N LEU A 9 19.71 -48.62 21.02
CA LEU A 9 20.09 -50.03 20.96
C LEU A 9 18.94 -50.90 20.41
N PHE A 10 17.67 -50.55 20.68
CA PHE A 10 16.52 -51.25 20.14
C PHE A 10 16.33 -51.01 18.63
N ILE A 11 16.61 -49.80 18.14
CA ILE A 11 16.54 -49.48 16.71
C ILE A 11 17.68 -50.18 15.96
N ALA A 12 18.88 -50.21 16.51
CA ALA A 12 20.01 -50.94 15.89
C ALA A 12 19.76 -52.46 15.79
N ALA A 13 19.13 -53.06 16.82
CA ALA A 13 18.78 -54.48 16.79
C ALA A 13 17.68 -54.80 15.75
N LEU A 14 16.73 -53.91 15.51
CA LEU A 14 15.70 -54.06 14.47
C LEU A 14 16.28 -53.97 13.06
N ILE A 15 17.24 -53.07 12.83
CA ILE A 15 17.91 -52.92 11.52
C ILE A 15 18.78 -54.14 11.21
N VAL A 16 19.50 -54.68 12.19
CA VAL A 16 20.28 -55.93 12.01
C VAL A 16 19.38 -57.13 11.79
N GLY A 17 18.22 -57.22 12.48
CA GLY A 17 17.22 -58.26 12.26
C GLY A 17 16.62 -58.23 10.85
N TRP A 18 16.38 -57.05 10.30
CA TRP A 18 15.86 -56.91 8.93
C TRP A 18 16.92 -57.25 7.87
N MET A 19 18.18 -56.93 8.12
CA MET A 19 19.29 -57.19 7.18
C MET A 19 19.65 -58.72 7.09
N TYR A 20 19.25 -59.51 8.10
CA TYR A 20 19.46 -60.99 8.09
C TYR A 20 18.22 -61.76 7.69
N SER A 21 17.08 -61.10 7.44
CA SER A 21 15.80 -61.73 7.08
C SER A 21 15.77 -62.31 5.66
N ASP A 22 16.56 -61.74 4.73
CA ASP A 22 16.57 -62.18 3.33
C ASP A 22 17.29 -63.50 3.08
N ASN A 23 17.97 -64.08 4.10
CA ASN A 23 18.69 -65.32 3.96
C ASN A 23 17.93 -66.57 4.47
N PHE A 24 16.64 -66.42 4.93
CA PHE A 24 15.90 -67.57 5.53
C PHE A 24 14.70 -68.07 4.71
N LEU A 25 14.40 -67.45 3.56
CA LEU A 25 13.39 -67.95 2.63
C LEU A 25 14.07 -68.67 1.47
N GLY A 26 14.36 -69.97 1.65
CA GLY A 26 14.90 -70.84 0.64
C GLY A 26 13.97 -70.97 -0.56
N THR A 27 14.45 -70.59 -1.71
CA THR A 27 13.88 -70.99 -3.01
C THR A 27 14.12 -72.46 -3.27
N SER A 28 13.07 -73.22 -3.14
CA SER A 28 13.05 -74.62 -3.61
C SER A 28 12.95 -74.68 -5.14
N SER A 29 14.07 -74.82 -5.82
CA SER A 29 14.11 -75.16 -7.23
C SER A 29 13.82 -76.69 -7.39
N LEU A 30 12.67 -77.03 -7.94
CA LEU A 30 12.33 -78.38 -8.42
C LEU A 30 13.01 -78.56 -9.80
N SER A 31 14.08 -79.33 -9.82
CA SER A 31 14.65 -79.86 -11.05
C SER A 31 13.89 -81.18 -11.39
N VAL A 32 13.19 -81.15 -12.49
CA VAL A 32 12.70 -82.40 -13.12
C VAL A 32 13.61 -82.73 -14.31
N ALA A 33 14.39 -83.77 -14.12
CA ALA A 33 15.10 -84.40 -15.22
C ALA A 33 14.10 -85.32 -15.98
N GLY A 34 14.03 -85.11 -17.25
CA GLY A 34 13.23 -85.87 -18.17
C GLY A 34 13.85 -85.87 -19.56
N ASP A 35 14.56 -86.96 -19.87
CA ASP A 35 15.11 -87.32 -21.15
C ASP A 35 13.99 -87.53 -22.18
N GLY A 36 14.08 -86.92 -23.38
CA GLY A 36 13.05 -87.19 -24.40
C GLY A 36 13.23 -86.34 -25.69
N LYS A 37 13.98 -86.87 -26.61
CA LYS A 37 13.86 -86.78 -28.09
C LYS A 37 13.38 -85.46 -28.69
N VAL A 38 14.27 -84.76 -29.36
CA VAL A 38 14.01 -83.73 -30.40
C VAL A 38 13.17 -84.34 -31.52
N ALA A 39 11.98 -83.79 -31.74
CA ALA A 39 11.20 -83.91 -33.00
C ALA A 39 11.15 -82.60 -33.64
N ASP A 40 11.64 -82.49 -34.87
CA ASP A 40 11.48 -81.37 -35.78
C ASP A 40 10.01 -80.98 -35.89
N VAL A 41 9.67 -79.78 -35.42
CA VAL A 41 8.37 -79.17 -35.69
C VAL A 41 8.63 -77.97 -36.65
N GLU A 42 8.15 -78.16 -37.88
CA GLU A 42 8.03 -77.12 -38.88
C GLU A 42 7.49 -75.82 -38.28
N GLU A 43 8.20 -74.70 -38.46
CA GLU A 43 7.72 -73.36 -38.19
C GLU A 43 6.48 -73.06 -39.09
N GLU A 44 5.30 -73.38 -38.59
CA GLU A 44 4.06 -72.87 -39.13
C GLU A 44 3.98 -71.37 -38.81
N LYS A 45 4.25 -70.55 -39.80
CA LYS A 45 4.11 -69.11 -39.80
C LYS A 45 2.65 -68.78 -39.50
N ILE A 46 2.35 -68.66 -38.19
CA ILE A 46 1.04 -68.14 -37.78
C ILE A 46 0.99 -66.66 -38.19
N GLU A 47 0.39 -66.41 -39.35
CA GLU A 47 -0.15 -65.09 -39.66
C GLU A 47 -1.13 -64.74 -38.53
N SER A 48 -0.68 -63.95 -37.58
CA SER A 48 -1.53 -63.40 -36.56
C SER A 48 -2.48 -62.43 -37.23
N LYS A 49 -3.64 -62.91 -37.61
CA LYS A 49 -4.79 -62.11 -37.96
C LYS A 49 -5.24 -61.48 -36.62
N SER A 50 -4.72 -60.28 -36.37
CA SER A 50 -5.18 -59.48 -35.24
C SER A 50 -6.72 -59.42 -35.28
N PRO A 51 -7.43 -59.69 -34.19
CA PRO A 51 -8.87 -59.49 -34.18
C PRO A 51 -9.15 -58.05 -34.58
N ASP A 52 -10.16 -57.84 -35.45
CA ASP A 52 -10.66 -56.52 -35.79
C ASP A 52 -11.13 -55.83 -34.50
N LEU A 53 -10.19 -55.24 -33.76
CA LEU A 53 -10.50 -54.37 -32.64
C LEU A 53 -11.17 -53.13 -33.19
N ILE A 54 -12.49 -53.08 -33.10
CA ILE A 54 -13.26 -51.86 -33.43
C ILE A 54 -13.03 -50.93 -32.24
N THR A 55 -12.13 -49.99 -32.45
CA THR A 55 -11.85 -48.90 -31.48
C THR A 55 -12.80 -47.73 -31.70
N GLN A 56 -13.11 -47.03 -30.64
CA GLN A 56 -13.87 -45.77 -30.68
C GLN A 56 -12.92 -44.60 -30.86
N ALA A 57 -13.21 -43.75 -31.82
CA ALA A 57 -12.52 -42.46 -32.00
C ALA A 57 -13.52 -41.31 -31.84
N PHE A 58 -13.11 -40.24 -31.28
CA PHE A 58 -13.93 -39.03 -31.19
C PHE A 58 -13.16 -37.82 -31.70
N LYS A 59 -13.91 -36.89 -32.25
CA LYS A 59 -13.37 -35.65 -32.81
C LYS A 59 -13.20 -34.62 -31.67
N VAL A 60 -12.02 -34.02 -31.56
CA VAL A 60 -11.77 -32.97 -30.62
C VAL A 60 -12.13 -31.61 -31.19
N VAL A 61 -12.68 -30.74 -30.36
CA VAL A 61 -13.08 -29.38 -30.75
C VAL A 61 -12.12 -28.40 -30.09
N ASN A 62 -11.60 -27.50 -30.90
CA ASN A 62 -10.74 -26.41 -30.48
C ASN A 62 -11.56 -25.40 -29.64
N GLN A 63 -11.06 -25.04 -28.48
CA GLN A 63 -11.62 -24.02 -27.63
C GLN A 63 -10.50 -23.09 -27.15
N GLN A 64 -10.81 -21.79 -27.10
CA GLN A 64 -9.90 -20.83 -26.48
C GLN A 64 -10.00 -20.97 -24.95
N VAL A 65 -8.92 -21.36 -24.34
CA VAL A 65 -8.86 -21.61 -22.89
C VAL A 65 -7.94 -20.59 -22.24
N PRO A 66 -8.41 -19.90 -21.19
CA PRO A 66 -7.58 -18.92 -20.50
C PRO A 66 -6.41 -19.61 -19.78
N LEU A 67 -5.20 -19.20 -20.11
CA LEU A 67 -4.01 -19.59 -19.35
C LEU A 67 -3.96 -18.76 -18.09
N GLN A 68 -4.13 -19.42 -16.94
CA GLN A 68 -4.25 -18.75 -15.65
C GLN A 68 -3.10 -19.06 -14.72
N ILE A 69 -2.57 -18.02 -14.08
CA ILE A 69 -1.70 -18.16 -12.93
C ILE A 69 -2.58 -18.17 -11.68
N ARG A 70 -2.40 -19.17 -10.84
CA ARG A 70 -3.14 -19.33 -9.59
C ARG A 70 -2.23 -19.05 -8.41
N ALA A 71 -2.73 -18.19 -7.50
CA ALA A 71 -2.07 -17.87 -6.26
C ALA A 71 -3.11 -17.83 -5.11
N ARG A 72 -2.63 -17.80 -3.89
CA ARG A 72 -3.46 -17.53 -2.72
C ARG A 72 -2.98 -16.25 -2.07
N GLY A 73 -3.90 -15.34 -1.81
CA GLY A 73 -3.60 -14.05 -1.22
C GLY A 73 -4.41 -13.80 0.04
N VAL A 74 -4.14 -12.67 0.68
CA VAL A 74 -4.85 -12.20 1.87
C VAL A 74 -5.28 -10.75 1.63
N THR A 75 -6.52 -10.44 1.99
CA THR A 75 -7.04 -9.09 1.90
C THR A 75 -6.38 -8.18 2.93
N ARG A 76 -6.00 -6.97 2.50
CA ARG A 76 -5.49 -5.90 3.36
C ARG A 76 -6.32 -4.63 3.19
N THR A 77 -6.30 -3.79 4.20
CA THR A 77 -6.90 -2.45 4.14
C THR A 77 -6.19 -1.60 3.09
N GLY A 78 -6.93 -0.72 2.41
CA GLY A 78 -6.33 0.24 1.49
C GLY A 78 -5.42 1.24 2.21
N PHE A 79 -5.77 1.60 3.44
CA PHE A 79 -4.92 2.33 4.38
C PHE A 79 -5.27 1.95 5.83
N ASP A 80 -4.32 2.20 6.71
CA ASP A 80 -4.41 1.96 8.14
C ASP A 80 -3.69 3.12 8.83
N ILE A 81 -4.45 3.99 9.48
CA ILE A 81 -3.96 5.26 10.02
C ILE A 81 -4.34 5.40 11.48
N ASP A 82 -3.34 5.61 12.31
CA ASP A 82 -3.54 6.09 13.67
C ASP A 82 -3.70 7.61 13.65
N VAL A 83 -4.87 8.08 14.09
CA VAL A 83 -5.11 9.51 14.33
C VAL A 83 -4.44 9.88 15.64
N ILE A 84 -3.64 10.94 15.62
CA ILE A 84 -2.85 11.40 16.76
C ILE A 84 -3.39 12.72 17.30
N SER A 85 -3.24 12.94 18.62
CA SER A 85 -3.50 14.22 19.24
C SER A 85 -2.40 15.23 18.92
N ARG A 86 -2.77 16.51 18.64
CA ARG A 86 -1.82 17.60 18.39
C ARG A 86 -1.51 18.43 19.62
N ARG A 87 -2.08 18.04 20.79
CA ARG A 87 -1.86 18.75 22.06
C ARG A 87 -2.02 17.86 23.25
N ASN A 88 -1.49 18.33 24.39
CA ASN A 88 -1.79 17.75 25.69
C ASN A 88 -3.17 18.25 26.13
N ALA A 89 -4.11 17.35 26.39
CA ALA A 89 -5.45 17.73 26.84
C ALA A 89 -6.19 16.57 27.51
N TYR A 90 -7.33 16.87 28.12
CA TYR A 90 -8.25 15.92 28.69
C TYR A 90 -9.32 15.53 27.66
N VAL A 91 -9.69 14.27 27.58
CA VAL A 91 -10.73 13.78 26.65
C VAL A 91 -12.10 14.06 27.27
N LEU A 92 -12.88 14.94 26.63
CA LEU A 92 -14.24 15.26 27.07
C LEU A 92 -15.27 14.27 26.54
N SER A 93 -15.20 13.98 25.24
CA SER A 93 -16.15 13.11 24.57
C SER A 93 -15.54 12.37 23.41
N GLN A 94 -16.09 11.18 23.11
CA GLN A 94 -15.93 10.44 21.86
C GLN A 94 -17.19 10.65 21.04
N VAL A 95 -17.08 11.29 19.88
CA VAL A 95 -18.22 11.73 19.06
C VAL A 95 -18.65 10.66 18.07
N ALA A 96 -17.69 10.02 17.41
CA ALA A 96 -17.97 8.97 16.44
C ALA A 96 -18.14 7.60 17.14
N VAL A 97 -18.95 6.75 16.53
CA VAL A 97 -19.20 5.38 17.04
C VAL A 97 -18.13 4.44 16.53
N GLU A 98 -17.51 3.66 17.42
CA GLU A 98 -16.60 2.57 17.02
C GLU A 98 -17.30 1.55 16.13
N GLY A 99 -16.58 1.03 15.14
CA GLY A 99 -17.14 0.14 14.14
C GLY A 99 -18.04 0.83 13.11
N GLY A 100 -18.08 2.18 13.08
CA GLY A 100 -18.83 2.98 12.14
C GLY A 100 -17.98 3.63 11.06
N TRP A 101 -18.64 4.09 9.99
CA TRP A 101 -18.02 4.90 8.96
C TRP A 101 -17.91 6.35 9.42
N VAL A 102 -16.77 6.98 9.17
CA VAL A 102 -16.53 8.41 9.40
C VAL A 102 -16.08 9.09 8.11
N GLU A 103 -16.58 10.29 7.87
CA GLU A 103 -16.16 11.12 6.73
C GLU A 103 -14.85 11.85 7.04
N ALA A 104 -14.13 12.25 5.98
CA ALA A 104 -12.96 13.12 6.15
C ALA A 104 -13.38 14.45 6.80
N GLY A 105 -12.65 14.89 7.82
CA GLY A 105 -12.97 16.09 8.60
C GLY A 105 -14.01 15.87 9.71
N ALA A 106 -14.60 14.70 9.84
CA ALA A 106 -15.52 14.41 10.94
C ALA A 106 -14.78 14.40 12.28
N THR A 107 -15.38 15.02 13.30
CA THR A 107 -14.84 15.04 14.66
C THR A 107 -14.96 13.64 15.29
N LEU A 108 -13.85 13.12 15.75
CA LEU A 108 -13.77 11.83 16.45
C LEU A 108 -13.81 12.01 17.97
N ILE A 109 -13.02 12.96 18.45
CA ILE A 109 -12.84 13.22 19.87
C ILE A 109 -12.88 14.73 20.11
N GLU A 110 -13.55 15.14 21.16
CA GLU A 110 -13.47 16.49 21.69
C GLU A 110 -12.58 16.51 22.92
N LEU A 111 -11.61 17.40 22.90
CA LEU A 111 -10.67 17.62 24.00
C LEU A 111 -11.06 18.86 24.80
N ASP A 112 -10.68 18.89 26.05
CA ASP A 112 -10.87 20.05 26.90
C ASP A 112 -10.13 21.27 26.33
N LYS A 113 -10.87 22.35 26.17
CA LYS A 113 -10.36 23.63 25.67
C LYS A 113 -9.52 24.37 26.74
N GLY A 114 -9.69 24.02 28.00
CA GLY A 114 -9.04 24.68 29.13
C GLY A 114 -9.31 26.19 29.11
N THR A 115 -8.26 27.01 29.15
CA THR A 115 -8.33 28.47 29.15
C THR A 115 -8.36 29.10 27.78
N LEU A 116 -8.29 28.32 26.68
CA LEU A 116 -8.09 28.85 25.32
C LEU A 116 -9.14 29.88 24.88
N GLU A 117 -10.42 29.63 25.18
CA GLU A 117 -11.49 30.56 24.83
C GLU A 117 -11.32 31.91 25.57
N SER A 118 -11.00 31.83 26.86
CA SER A 118 -10.72 33.03 27.68
C SER A 118 -9.47 33.78 27.20
N ASP A 119 -8.42 33.03 26.80
CA ASP A 119 -7.18 33.61 26.29
C ASP A 119 -7.40 34.30 24.92
N ILE A 120 -8.26 33.74 24.07
CA ILE A 120 -8.69 34.34 22.81
C ILE A 120 -9.45 35.64 23.07
N ASP A 121 -10.39 35.62 24.02
CA ASP A 121 -11.20 36.82 24.33
C ASP A 121 -10.33 37.90 24.94
N ALA A 122 -9.38 37.57 25.81
CA ALA A 122 -8.39 38.51 26.34
C ALA A 122 -7.53 39.11 25.20
N ALA A 123 -7.03 38.28 24.27
CA ALA A 123 -6.26 38.79 23.15
C ALA A 123 -7.09 39.68 22.19
N ARG A 124 -8.37 39.35 22.02
CA ARG A 124 -9.30 40.20 21.25
C ARG A 124 -9.53 41.59 21.94
N ALA A 125 -9.61 41.58 23.25
CA ALA A 125 -9.69 42.84 24.04
C ALA A 125 -8.41 43.67 23.90
N ASP A 126 -7.22 43.04 23.98
CA ASP A 126 -5.93 43.65 23.73
C ASP A 126 -5.85 44.27 22.33
N ARG A 127 -6.32 43.57 21.30
CA ARG A 127 -6.41 44.07 19.94
C ARG A 127 -7.28 45.31 19.84
N LYS A 128 -8.46 45.28 20.49
CA LYS A 128 -9.38 46.42 20.50
C LYS A 128 -8.77 47.64 21.20
N ALA A 129 -8.06 47.41 22.34
CA ALA A 129 -7.32 48.46 23.02
C ALA A 129 -6.21 49.07 22.12
N GLY A 130 -5.42 48.21 21.43
CA GLY A 130 -4.42 48.66 20.49
C GLY A 130 -5.00 49.45 19.32
N GLN A 131 -6.16 49.07 18.80
CA GLN A 131 -6.87 49.80 17.76
C GLN A 131 -7.35 51.17 18.28
N ALA A 132 -7.87 51.25 19.49
CA ALA A 132 -8.26 52.53 20.10
C ALA A 132 -7.04 53.46 20.28
N GLU A 133 -5.89 52.89 20.73
CA GLU A 133 -4.63 53.65 20.83
C GLU A 133 -4.16 54.17 19.47
N TYR A 134 -4.23 53.34 18.44
CA TYR A 134 -3.90 53.75 17.04
C TYR A 134 -4.78 54.93 16.57
N GLU A 135 -6.09 54.83 16.78
CA GLU A 135 -7.03 55.93 16.40
C GLU A 135 -6.82 57.17 17.25
N ASP A 136 -6.44 57.08 18.52
CA ASP A 136 -6.12 58.22 19.37
C ASP A 136 -4.82 58.92 18.95
N ILE A 137 -3.79 58.13 18.60
CA ILE A 137 -2.55 58.65 18.01
C ILE A 137 -2.90 59.42 16.72
N LYS A 138 -3.63 58.80 15.80
CA LYS A 138 -4.05 59.41 14.55
C LYS A 138 -4.83 60.70 14.75
N LYS A 139 -5.75 60.71 15.72
CA LYS A 139 -6.51 61.94 16.06
C LYS A 139 -5.62 63.04 16.63
N ARG A 140 -4.67 62.71 17.49
CA ARG A 140 -3.73 63.69 18.05
C ARG A 140 -2.91 64.40 16.98
N PHE A 141 -2.45 63.66 15.98
CA PHE A 141 -1.68 64.25 14.87
C PHE A 141 -2.58 64.93 13.82
N SER A 142 -3.78 64.39 13.54
CA SER A 142 -4.70 64.96 12.54
C SER A 142 -5.49 66.19 13.05
N SER A 143 -5.68 66.35 14.36
CA SER A 143 -6.40 67.50 14.95
C SER A 143 -5.59 68.77 14.97
N GLY A 144 -4.53 68.81 14.23
CA GLY A 144 -3.93 70.03 13.76
C GLY A 144 -2.72 70.49 14.48
N GLY A 145 -1.86 71.07 13.73
CA GLY A 145 -0.89 72.11 13.92
C GLY A 145 -0.06 72.24 15.21
N ALA A 146 -0.53 71.67 16.33
CA ALA A 146 0.14 71.87 17.60
C ALA A 146 1.52 71.17 17.64
N TRP A 147 1.66 69.99 16.99
CA TRP A 147 2.93 69.29 16.92
C TRP A 147 3.84 69.89 15.85
N GLU A 148 3.30 70.21 14.67
CA GLU A 148 4.01 71.00 13.62
C GLU A 148 4.46 72.29 14.16
N ALA A 149 3.57 73.02 14.86
CA ALA A 149 3.93 74.27 15.49
C ALA A 149 5.03 74.18 16.57
N GLN A 150 5.09 73.07 17.29
CA GLN A 150 6.17 72.75 18.25
C GLN A 150 7.51 72.54 17.50
N ILE A 151 7.49 71.75 16.40
CA ILE A 151 8.67 71.58 15.56
C ILE A 151 9.14 72.86 14.97
N ASP A 152 8.24 73.66 14.38
CA ASP A 152 8.55 75.00 13.81
C ASP A 152 9.14 75.92 14.88
N ALA A 153 8.59 75.89 16.10
CA ALA A 153 9.13 76.68 17.22
C ALA A 153 10.51 76.18 17.66
N ALA A 154 10.72 74.83 17.65
CA ALA A 154 12.03 74.30 17.96
C ALA A 154 13.10 74.51 16.90
N ILE A 155 12.69 74.58 15.60
CA ILE A 155 13.56 74.96 14.48
C ILE A 155 13.93 76.42 14.61
N ALA A 156 12.97 77.31 14.90
CA ALA A 156 13.21 78.78 15.09
C ALA A 156 14.14 79.02 16.31
N ASP A 157 13.93 78.26 17.42
CA ASP A 157 14.81 78.31 18.61
C ASP A 157 16.24 77.88 18.26
N LEU A 158 16.38 76.74 17.55
CA LEU A 158 17.66 76.28 17.08
C LEU A 158 18.40 77.24 16.20
N GLU A 159 17.71 77.90 15.26
CA GLU A 159 18.28 78.98 14.40
C GLU A 159 18.75 80.15 15.21
N ALA A 160 17.93 80.62 16.17
CA ALA A 160 18.28 81.75 17.04
C ALA A 160 19.50 81.40 17.92
N VAL A 161 19.52 80.21 18.54
CA VAL A 161 20.66 79.79 19.36
C VAL A 161 21.93 79.55 18.52
N ARG A 162 21.78 79.06 17.27
CA ARG A 162 22.90 78.91 16.30
C ARG A 162 23.48 80.25 15.91
N SER A 163 22.63 81.24 15.57
CA SER A 163 23.06 82.59 15.27
C SER A 163 23.84 83.21 16.43
N ASN A 164 23.32 83.05 17.67
CA ASN A 164 24.00 83.55 18.87
C ASN A 164 25.34 82.87 19.13
N TYR A 165 25.42 81.53 18.88
CA TYR A 165 26.70 80.81 18.99
C TYR A 165 27.73 81.29 17.96
N GLU A 166 27.36 81.49 16.70
CA GLU A 166 28.23 81.96 15.62
C GLU A 166 28.74 83.39 15.92
N SER A 167 27.81 84.25 16.37
CA SER A 167 28.16 85.65 16.79
C SER A 167 29.14 85.64 17.97
N THR A 168 28.88 84.79 19.00
CA THR A 168 29.77 84.70 20.15
C THR A 168 31.13 84.13 19.78
N LYS A 169 31.19 83.09 18.91
CA LYS A 169 32.39 82.53 18.36
C LYS A 169 33.29 83.55 17.70
N LYS A 170 32.71 84.41 16.79
CA LYS A 170 33.41 85.49 16.12
C LYS A 170 33.99 86.51 17.12
N LEU A 171 33.25 86.83 18.23
CA LEU A 171 33.71 87.73 19.26
C LEU A 171 34.83 87.20 20.11
N VAL A 172 34.77 85.85 20.40
CA VAL A 172 35.82 85.15 21.14
C VAL A 172 37.08 85.04 20.30
N ASP A 173 36.98 84.73 19.02
CA ASP A 173 38.09 84.59 18.07
C ASP A 173 38.80 85.97 17.87
N ARG A 174 38.07 87.10 18.07
CA ARG A 174 38.62 88.46 18.06
C ARG A 174 39.14 88.93 19.42
N GLY A 175 39.10 88.08 20.46
CA GLY A 175 39.57 88.42 21.78
C GLY A 175 38.66 89.37 22.61
N VAL A 176 37.42 89.61 22.13
CA VAL A 176 36.45 90.52 22.77
C VAL A 176 35.68 89.81 23.91
N LYS A 177 35.45 88.49 23.79
CA LYS A 177 34.75 87.69 24.82
C LYS A 177 35.64 86.55 25.33
N LYS A 178 35.39 86.07 26.56
CA LYS A 178 36.12 84.95 27.16
C LYS A 178 35.78 83.62 26.50
N PRO A 179 36.67 82.65 26.38
CA PRO A 179 36.43 81.34 25.82
C PRO A 179 35.24 80.58 26.47
N LEU A 180 34.99 80.75 27.76
CA LEU A 180 33.89 80.20 28.52
C LEU A 180 32.52 80.53 27.89
N ALA A 181 32.35 81.81 27.35
CA ALA A 181 31.10 82.21 26.71
C ALA A 181 30.80 81.37 25.41
N LYS A 182 31.85 80.96 24.67
CA LYS A 182 31.70 80.04 23.53
C LYS A 182 31.23 78.65 23.97
N LEU A 183 31.80 78.10 25.07
CA LEU A 183 31.39 76.80 25.62
C LEU A 183 29.93 76.82 26.09
N GLN A 184 29.50 77.93 26.73
CA GLN A 184 28.12 78.01 27.20
C GLN A 184 27.12 78.08 26.00
N GLN A 185 27.43 78.80 24.95
CA GLN A 185 26.59 78.87 23.76
C GLN A 185 26.63 77.58 22.95
N MET A 186 27.74 76.85 22.98
CA MET A 186 27.81 75.48 22.39
C MET A 186 26.93 74.49 23.16
N ALA A 187 26.89 74.55 24.46
CA ALA A 187 26.00 73.73 25.27
C ALA A 187 24.51 74.04 24.96
N SER A 188 24.16 75.35 24.85
CA SER A 188 22.80 75.74 24.47
C SER A 188 22.43 75.27 23.08
N LEU A 189 23.36 75.37 22.07
CA LEU A 189 23.17 74.85 20.75
C LEU A 189 22.91 73.30 20.75
N LYS A 190 23.69 72.56 21.51
CA LYS A 190 23.50 71.13 21.66
C LYS A 190 22.18 70.77 22.32
N ALA A 191 21.73 71.55 23.34
CA ALA A 191 20.43 71.38 23.95
C ALA A 191 19.26 71.63 22.97
N ALA A 192 19.35 72.65 22.16
CA ALA A 192 18.33 72.96 21.13
C ALA A 192 18.32 71.86 20.01
N GLU A 193 19.49 71.39 19.56
CA GLU A 193 19.59 70.26 18.63
C GLU A 193 18.92 69.00 19.22
N MET A 194 19.24 68.67 20.43
CA MET A 194 18.65 67.50 21.11
C MET A 194 17.13 67.60 21.27
N ARG A 195 16.61 68.78 21.57
CA ARG A 195 15.17 69.03 21.67
C ARG A 195 14.45 68.85 20.33
N LEU A 196 15.04 69.34 19.24
CA LEU A 196 14.51 69.09 17.89
C LEU A 196 14.49 67.63 17.54
N ILE A 197 15.59 66.90 17.76
CA ILE A 197 15.68 65.46 17.54
C ILE A 197 14.65 64.68 18.37
N GLU A 198 14.41 65.08 19.63
CA GLU A 198 13.40 64.45 20.46
C GLU A 198 11.99 64.66 19.90
N LEU A 199 11.66 65.85 19.41
CA LEU A 199 10.39 66.15 18.76
C LEU A 199 10.25 65.41 17.42
N GLU A 200 11.30 65.33 16.60
CA GLU A 200 11.32 64.57 15.34
C GLU A 200 11.13 63.07 15.56
N ASN A 201 11.70 62.52 16.64
CA ASN A 201 11.52 61.12 17.02
C ASN A 201 10.10 60.80 17.51
N GLN A 202 9.28 61.80 17.81
CA GLN A 202 7.85 61.69 18.11
C GLN A 202 6.97 61.85 16.85
N SER A 203 7.51 61.57 15.66
CA SER A 203 6.77 61.66 14.40
C SER A 203 5.54 60.76 14.36
N GLU A 204 4.49 61.25 13.69
CA GLU A 204 3.24 60.50 13.51
C GLU A 204 3.49 59.10 12.92
N ASP A 205 4.30 59.06 11.86
CA ASP A 205 4.61 57.83 11.14
C ASP A 205 5.26 56.78 12.04
N LEU A 206 6.19 57.20 12.90
CA LEU A 206 6.85 56.28 13.82
C LEU A 206 5.90 55.78 14.92
N ALA A 207 5.06 56.67 15.47
CA ALA A 207 4.08 56.32 16.49
C ALA A 207 2.99 55.39 15.94
N LEU A 208 2.47 55.69 14.73
CA LEU A 208 1.49 54.86 14.03
C LEU A 208 2.11 53.49 13.63
N ALA A 209 3.34 53.49 13.13
CA ALA A 209 4.05 52.27 12.80
C ALA A 209 4.24 51.35 14.03
N ALA A 210 4.63 51.92 15.16
CA ALA A 210 4.80 51.17 16.41
C ALA A 210 3.48 50.58 16.92
N SER A 211 2.39 51.36 16.92
CA SER A 211 1.06 50.91 17.31
C SER A 211 0.53 49.83 16.37
N ASN A 212 0.71 50.00 15.05
CA ASN A 212 0.32 49.01 14.06
C ASN A 212 1.13 47.68 14.20
N ALA A 213 2.43 47.78 14.48
CA ALA A 213 3.25 46.59 14.78
C ALA A 213 2.73 45.82 16.01
N ARG A 214 2.31 46.53 17.04
CA ARG A 214 1.70 45.94 18.25
C ARG A 214 0.38 45.26 17.92
N ILE A 215 -0.51 45.85 17.14
CA ILE A 215 -1.76 45.22 16.68
C ILE A 215 -1.47 43.95 15.91
N LYS A 216 -0.52 44.00 14.96
CA LYS A 216 -0.11 42.80 14.19
C LYS A 216 0.44 41.67 15.09
N ALA A 217 1.18 41.98 16.12
CA ALA A 217 1.67 41.00 17.08
C ALA A 217 0.53 40.32 17.85
N VAL A 218 -0.49 41.13 18.22
CA VAL A 218 -1.70 40.58 18.89
C VAL A 218 -2.53 39.71 17.91
N ASP A 219 -2.67 40.14 16.64
CA ASP A 219 -3.36 39.36 15.61
C ASP A 219 -2.66 38.00 15.39
N ALA A 220 -1.33 37.99 15.34
CA ALA A 220 -0.56 36.74 15.27
C ALA A 220 -0.80 35.85 16.50
N ARG A 221 -0.90 36.42 17.70
CA ARG A 221 -1.24 35.68 18.92
C ARG A 221 -2.65 35.09 18.85
N ILE A 222 -3.63 35.86 18.37
CA ILE A 222 -5.01 35.36 18.19
C ILE A 222 -5.03 34.20 17.18
N ALA A 223 -4.33 34.32 16.05
CA ALA A 223 -4.24 33.24 15.05
C ALA A 223 -3.67 31.93 15.65
N MET A 224 -2.60 32.05 16.42
CA MET A 224 -2.00 30.89 17.12
C MET A 224 -2.96 30.25 18.13
N LEU A 225 -3.70 31.07 18.91
CA LEU A 225 -4.67 30.55 19.88
C LEU A 225 -5.87 29.87 19.18
N LEU A 226 -6.33 30.41 18.03
CA LEU A 226 -7.39 29.80 17.22
C LEU A 226 -6.95 28.45 16.65
N GLU A 227 -5.72 28.34 16.16
CA GLU A 227 -5.15 27.07 15.70
C GLU A 227 -5.09 26.05 16.86
N GLN A 228 -4.68 26.47 18.06
CA GLN A 228 -4.68 25.61 19.24
C GLN A 228 -6.11 25.17 19.63
N LEU A 229 -7.10 26.05 19.45
CA LEU A 229 -8.50 25.72 19.69
C LEU A 229 -9.01 24.71 18.65
N GLU A 230 -8.62 24.82 17.39
CA GLU A 230 -8.95 23.84 16.35
C GLU A 230 -8.39 22.45 16.71
N PHE A 231 -7.19 22.37 17.28
CA PHE A 231 -6.60 21.11 17.73
C PHE A 231 -7.31 20.47 18.92
N THR A 232 -8.29 21.14 19.55
CA THR A 232 -9.15 20.49 20.55
C THR A 232 -10.18 19.56 19.93
N ASN A 233 -10.48 19.71 18.65
CA ASN A 233 -11.31 18.78 17.90
C ASN A 233 -10.40 17.86 17.10
N VAL A 234 -10.25 16.63 17.54
CA VAL A 234 -9.49 15.62 16.79
C VAL A 234 -10.38 15.10 15.70
N VAL A 235 -9.98 15.36 14.44
CA VAL A 235 -10.78 15.01 13.25
C VAL A 235 -10.15 13.88 12.45
N ALA A 236 -10.98 13.16 11.72
CA ALA A 236 -10.55 12.15 10.76
C ALA A 236 -9.82 12.81 9.58
N SER A 237 -8.57 12.48 9.31
CA SER A 237 -7.79 12.99 8.17
C SER A 237 -8.31 12.49 6.83
N GLN A 238 -8.91 11.32 6.82
CA GLN A 238 -9.53 10.67 5.64
C GLN A 238 -10.81 9.96 6.05
N GLY A 239 -11.74 9.82 5.10
CA GLY A 239 -12.94 9.01 5.30
C GLY A 239 -12.60 7.53 5.38
N GLY A 240 -13.07 6.85 6.41
CA GLY A 240 -12.76 5.46 6.64
C GLY A 240 -13.62 4.83 7.73
N TRP A 241 -13.28 3.63 8.10
CA TRP A 241 -13.95 2.89 9.15
C TRP A 241 -13.20 3.11 10.48
N LEU A 242 -13.86 3.69 11.47
CA LEU A 242 -13.30 3.85 12.80
C LEU A 242 -13.24 2.47 13.47
N GLU A 243 -12.05 1.89 13.56
CA GLU A 243 -11.87 0.57 14.16
C GLU A 243 -12.06 0.63 15.67
N LYS A 244 -11.31 1.50 16.32
CA LYS A 244 -11.35 1.67 17.78
C LYS A 244 -10.74 2.99 18.23
N TYR A 245 -11.07 3.40 19.44
CA TYR A 245 -10.34 4.41 20.17
C TYR A 245 -9.20 3.78 20.99
N HIS A 246 -8.10 4.52 21.12
CA HIS A 246 -6.97 4.14 22.00
C HIS A 246 -7.03 4.82 23.35
N VAL A 247 -8.01 5.69 23.56
CA VAL A 247 -8.15 6.54 24.74
C VAL A 247 -9.59 6.51 25.23
N GLU A 248 -9.77 6.73 26.53
CA GLU A 248 -11.07 6.74 27.19
C GLU A 248 -11.50 8.17 27.53
N VAL A 249 -12.82 8.40 27.60
CA VAL A 249 -13.38 9.66 28.11
C VAL A 249 -12.91 9.86 29.57
N GLY A 250 -12.43 11.05 29.88
CA GLY A 250 -11.85 11.33 31.19
C GLY A 250 -10.34 11.08 31.29
N GLN A 251 -9.69 10.57 30.25
CA GLN A 251 -8.24 10.35 30.22
C GLN A 251 -7.49 11.62 29.80
N THR A 252 -6.33 11.85 30.38
CA THR A 252 -5.38 12.85 29.89
C THR A 252 -4.48 12.25 28.83
N ILE A 253 -4.42 12.88 27.68
CA ILE A 253 -3.58 12.46 26.54
C ILE A 253 -2.43 13.44 26.33
N LYS A 254 -1.34 12.93 25.77
CA LYS A 254 -0.17 13.72 25.39
C LYS A 254 -0.22 14.09 23.92
N GLU A 255 0.49 15.14 23.57
CA GLU A 255 0.78 15.47 22.17
C GLU A 255 1.45 14.29 21.47
N ASN A 256 1.07 14.03 20.21
CA ASN A 256 1.49 12.91 19.37
C ASN A 256 1.07 11.52 19.86
N ALA A 257 0.22 11.43 20.90
CA ALA A 257 -0.34 10.15 21.29
C ALA A 257 -1.41 9.68 20.27
N PRO A 258 -1.43 8.38 19.90
CA PRO A 258 -2.50 7.83 19.07
C PRO A 258 -3.81 7.83 19.89
N VAL A 259 -4.89 8.30 19.25
CA VAL A 259 -6.20 8.45 19.91
C VAL A 259 -7.29 7.59 19.27
N ALA A 260 -7.18 7.32 17.98
CA ALA A 260 -8.12 6.48 17.24
C ALA A 260 -7.44 5.84 16.04
N ARG A 261 -7.99 4.71 15.56
CA ARG A 261 -7.51 4.02 14.37
C ARG A 261 -8.58 3.99 13.30
N ILE A 262 -8.23 4.43 12.09
CA ILE A 262 -9.12 4.48 10.94
C ILE A 262 -8.59 3.56 9.84
N LEU A 263 -9.47 2.72 9.32
CA LEU A 263 -9.18 1.75 8.26
C LEU A 263 -9.87 2.13 6.95
N GLY A 264 -9.14 2.06 5.84
CA GLY A 264 -9.70 2.21 4.50
C GLY A 264 -10.28 0.88 4.02
N LEU A 265 -11.57 0.64 4.23
CA LEU A 265 -12.22 -0.60 3.82
C LEU A 265 -13.01 -0.49 2.51
N ARG A 266 -13.19 0.70 1.94
CA ARG A 266 -13.96 0.90 0.70
C ARG A 266 -13.23 0.32 -0.52
N SER A 267 -11.91 0.37 -0.53
CA SER A 267 -11.06 -0.32 -1.49
C SER A 267 -10.04 -1.13 -0.70
N LEU A 268 -10.01 -2.43 -0.95
CA LEU A 268 -9.05 -3.33 -0.33
C LEU A 268 -7.99 -3.73 -1.33
N THR A 269 -6.85 -4.15 -0.84
CA THR A 269 -5.82 -4.81 -1.63
C THR A 269 -5.73 -6.27 -1.24
N ILE A 270 -5.42 -7.13 -2.20
CA ILE A 270 -5.10 -8.53 -1.96
C ILE A 270 -3.65 -8.73 -2.32
N ASP A 271 -2.85 -9.11 -1.34
CA ASP A 271 -1.45 -9.46 -1.55
C ASP A 271 -1.37 -10.95 -1.88
N ALA A 272 -0.94 -11.25 -3.10
CA ALA A 272 -0.80 -12.61 -3.58
C ALA A 272 0.67 -12.89 -3.94
N PRO A 273 1.35 -13.83 -3.26
CA PRO A 273 2.70 -14.25 -3.61
C PRO A 273 2.69 -15.10 -4.89
N VAL A 274 3.39 -14.62 -5.92
CA VAL A 274 3.53 -15.29 -7.21
C VAL A 274 4.98 -15.76 -7.40
N PRO A 275 5.21 -17.02 -7.80
CA PRO A 275 6.55 -17.56 -8.05
C PRO A 275 7.32 -16.74 -9.09
N GLN A 276 8.65 -16.59 -8.89
CA GLN A 276 9.52 -15.84 -9.80
C GLN A 276 9.49 -16.37 -11.25
N THR A 277 9.20 -17.65 -11.45
CA THR A 277 9.11 -18.25 -12.79
C THR A 277 7.88 -17.82 -13.58
N GLN A 278 6.89 -17.23 -12.92
CA GLN A 278 5.61 -16.83 -13.53
C GLN A 278 5.39 -15.31 -13.53
N ILE A 279 6.15 -14.56 -12.73
CA ILE A 279 5.92 -13.12 -12.54
C ILE A 279 6.08 -12.30 -13.81
N SER A 280 7.00 -12.69 -14.70
CA SER A 280 7.24 -12.01 -15.98
C SER A 280 6.03 -12.01 -16.93
N LYS A 281 5.07 -12.90 -16.68
CA LYS A 281 3.83 -13.04 -17.47
C LYS A 281 2.69 -12.15 -16.95
N ILE A 282 2.80 -11.57 -15.76
CA ILE A 282 1.80 -10.70 -15.16
C ILE A 282 2.17 -9.24 -15.39
N LYS A 283 1.19 -8.42 -15.74
CA LYS A 283 1.34 -6.99 -15.97
C LYS A 283 0.41 -6.20 -15.06
N ILE A 284 0.83 -4.99 -14.73
CA ILE A 284 -0.05 -4.02 -14.07
C ILE A 284 -1.22 -3.73 -15.00
N GLY A 285 -2.44 -3.77 -14.46
CA GLY A 285 -3.68 -3.62 -15.21
C GLY A 285 -4.34 -4.95 -15.61
N ASP A 286 -3.70 -6.10 -15.42
CA ASP A 286 -4.30 -7.40 -15.71
C ASP A 286 -5.54 -7.63 -14.83
N LYS A 287 -6.59 -8.17 -15.44
CA LYS A 287 -7.82 -8.56 -14.74
C LYS A 287 -7.61 -9.85 -13.96
N VAL A 288 -8.13 -9.88 -12.76
CA VAL A 288 -7.97 -10.97 -11.83
C VAL A 288 -9.33 -11.44 -11.34
N ASP A 289 -9.58 -12.73 -11.48
CA ASP A 289 -10.74 -13.37 -10.85
C ASP A 289 -10.34 -13.78 -9.43
N LEU A 290 -11.12 -13.35 -8.48
CA LEU A 290 -10.92 -13.55 -7.06
C LEU A 290 -12.04 -14.44 -6.51
N ASP A 291 -11.67 -15.33 -5.60
CA ASP A 291 -12.62 -16.14 -4.83
C ASP A 291 -12.28 -15.95 -3.35
N VAL A 292 -13.01 -15.02 -2.72
CA VAL A 292 -12.72 -14.61 -1.33
C VAL A 292 -13.51 -15.49 -0.38
N ASP A 293 -12.81 -16.16 0.53
CA ASP A 293 -13.40 -17.08 1.50
C ASP A 293 -14.48 -16.34 2.32
N GLY A 294 -15.74 -16.84 2.26
CA GLY A 294 -16.87 -16.25 2.96
C GLY A 294 -17.55 -15.05 2.27
N ALA A 295 -16.95 -14.48 1.21
CA ALA A 295 -17.53 -13.34 0.47
C ALA A 295 -17.75 -13.62 -1.03
N GLY A 296 -17.34 -14.81 -1.51
CA GLY A 296 -17.60 -15.29 -2.86
C GLY A 296 -16.72 -14.65 -3.94
N LYS A 297 -17.18 -14.76 -5.18
CA LYS A 297 -16.42 -14.33 -6.36
C LYS A 297 -16.42 -12.81 -6.51
N ARG A 298 -15.24 -12.24 -6.82
CA ARG A 298 -15.02 -10.83 -7.10
C ARG A 298 -14.09 -10.68 -8.31
N GLN A 299 -14.05 -9.48 -8.86
CA GLN A 299 -13.04 -9.10 -9.85
C GLN A 299 -12.12 -8.05 -9.25
N GLY A 300 -10.84 -8.17 -9.55
CA GLY A 300 -9.83 -7.20 -9.19
C GLY A 300 -8.93 -6.86 -10.37
N VAL A 301 -8.01 -5.95 -10.14
CA VAL A 301 -7.02 -5.51 -11.13
C VAL A 301 -5.65 -5.48 -10.46
N VAL A 302 -4.63 -5.99 -11.15
CA VAL A 302 -3.24 -5.89 -10.68
C VAL A 302 -2.85 -4.42 -10.62
N ASN A 303 -2.64 -3.91 -9.42
CA ASN A 303 -2.28 -2.52 -9.14
C ASN A 303 -0.76 -2.34 -9.05
N LYS A 304 -0.07 -3.30 -8.43
CA LYS A 304 1.38 -3.23 -8.22
C LYS A 304 1.99 -4.61 -8.16
N ILE A 305 3.24 -4.69 -8.61
CA ILE A 305 4.09 -5.88 -8.51
C ILE A 305 5.33 -5.48 -7.72
N ALA A 306 5.65 -6.24 -6.68
CA ALA A 306 6.83 -5.97 -5.85
C ALA A 306 8.11 -6.01 -6.70
N THR A 307 9.02 -5.09 -6.46
CA THR A 307 10.31 -5.01 -7.18
C THR A 307 11.31 -6.04 -6.65
N PHE A 308 11.15 -6.48 -5.40
CA PHE A 308 12.02 -7.46 -4.76
C PHE A 308 11.25 -8.73 -4.41
N ALA A 309 11.90 -9.88 -4.66
CA ALA A 309 11.36 -11.16 -4.27
C ALA A 309 11.58 -11.42 -2.78
N ASN A 310 10.63 -12.08 -2.15
CA ASN A 310 10.83 -12.69 -0.85
C ASN A 310 11.83 -13.86 -1.01
N GLN A 311 13.00 -13.74 -0.39
CA GLN A 311 14.09 -14.71 -0.56
C GLN A 311 13.76 -16.11 0.03
N ALA A 312 12.95 -16.14 1.08
CA ALA A 312 12.58 -17.41 1.73
C ALA A 312 11.61 -18.23 0.86
N THR A 313 10.65 -17.57 0.22
CA THR A 313 9.61 -18.23 -0.59
C THR A 313 9.89 -18.18 -2.08
N ARG A 314 10.84 -17.36 -2.55
CA ARG A 314 11.14 -17.09 -3.97
C ARG A 314 9.92 -16.59 -4.75
N THR A 315 9.09 -15.78 -4.10
CA THR A 315 7.88 -15.19 -4.67
C THR A 315 7.99 -13.68 -4.72
N PHE A 316 7.27 -13.08 -5.66
CA PHE A 316 7.00 -11.63 -5.69
C PHE A 316 5.59 -11.40 -5.21
N ASP A 317 5.38 -10.41 -4.36
CA ASP A 317 4.05 -10.02 -3.94
C ASP A 317 3.38 -9.17 -5.03
N VAL A 318 2.21 -9.61 -5.45
CA VAL A 318 1.35 -8.92 -6.41
C VAL A 318 0.18 -8.32 -5.63
N GLU A 319 0.07 -6.99 -5.66
CA GLU A 319 -1.04 -6.27 -5.04
C GLU A 319 -2.18 -6.14 -6.07
N ILE A 320 -3.34 -6.63 -5.70
CA ILE A 320 -4.55 -6.62 -6.52
C ILE A 320 -5.55 -5.71 -5.85
N ALA A 321 -5.96 -4.64 -6.53
CA ALA A 321 -7.02 -3.77 -6.06
C ALA A 321 -8.38 -4.45 -6.26
N VAL A 322 -9.20 -4.43 -5.23
CA VAL A 322 -10.58 -4.95 -5.25
C VAL A 322 -11.53 -3.93 -4.66
N ASP A 323 -12.64 -3.68 -5.36
CA ASP A 323 -13.70 -2.81 -4.85
C ASP A 323 -14.48 -3.51 -3.73
N ASN A 324 -14.76 -2.75 -2.67
CA ASN A 324 -15.54 -3.17 -1.53
C ASN A 324 -16.59 -2.11 -1.16
N SER A 325 -17.19 -1.48 -2.17
CA SER A 325 -18.26 -0.48 -1.97
C SER A 325 -19.49 -1.05 -1.24
N ASP A 326 -19.70 -2.37 -1.34
CA ASP A 326 -20.76 -3.11 -0.63
C ASP A 326 -20.39 -3.42 0.85
N GLY A 327 -19.17 -3.16 1.27
CA GLY A 327 -18.70 -3.35 2.65
C GLY A 327 -18.67 -4.81 3.13
N THR A 328 -18.75 -5.79 2.22
CA THR A 328 -18.78 -7.22 2.58
C THR A 328 -17.42 -7.81 2.87
N LEU A 329 -16.36 -7.28 2.26
CA LEU A 329 -15.00 -7.73 2.49
C LEU A 329 -14.44 -7.13 3.78
N ARG A 330 -13.64 -7.94 4.48
CA ARG A 330 -12.86 -7.52 5.65
C ARG A 330 -11.37 -7.74 5.40
N ALA A 331 -10.52 -7.02 6.09
CA ALA A 331 -9.09 -7.30 6.09
C ALA A 331 -8.79 -8.65 6.77
N GLY A 332 -7.76 -9.36 6.28
CA GLY A 332 -7.37 -10.66 6.81
C GLY A 332 -8.11 -11.86 6.22
N MET A 333 -9.05 -11.66 5.27
CA MET A 333 -9.71 -12.78 4.58
C MET A 333 -8.77 -13.40 3.55
N SER A 334 -8.79 -14.73 3.45
CA SER A 334 -8.07 -15.44 2.38
C SER A 334 -8.81 -15.34 1.06
N ALA A 335 -8.05 -15.26 -0.03
CA ALA A 335 -8.60 -15.19 -1.38
C ALA A 335 -7.83 -16.09 -2.34
N GLY A 336 -8.55 -16.89 -3.11
CA GLY A 336 -8.03 -17.57 -4.30
C GLY A 336 -7.91 -16.56 -5.43
N VAL A 337 -6.73 -16.45 -6.01
CA VAL A 337 -6.38 -15.47 -7.05
C VAL A 337 -6.13 -16.23 -8.36
N ARG A 338 -6.78 -15.81 -9.44
CA ARG A 338 -6.60 -16.33 -10.80
C ARG A 338 -6.35 -15.17 -11.76
N VAL A 339 -5.09 -15.02 -12.17
CA VAL A 339 -4.70 -14.01 -13.16
C VAL A 339 -4.73 -14.65 -14.55
N THR A 340 -5.57 -14.17 -15.42
CA THR A 340 -5.60 -14.59 -16.82
C THR A 340 -4.51 -13.85 -17.59
N ILE A 341 -3.50 -14.59 -18.08
CA ILE A 341 -2.31 -14.03 -18.74
C ILE A 341 -2.38 -14.15 -20.26
N ASP A 342 -3.10 -15.14 -20.79
CA ASP A 342 -3.23 -15.40 -22.22
C ASP A 342 -4.44 -16.29 -22.49
N GLN A 343 -4.80 -16.42 -23.76
CA GLN A 343 -5.76 -17.41 -24.24
C GLN A 343 -5.06 -18.31 -25.24
N VAL A 344 -5.07 -19.58 -24.97
CA VAL A 344 -4.42 -20.57 -25.86
C VAL A 344 -5.46 -21.50 -26.46
N PRO A 345 -5.32 -21.85 -27.75
CA PRO A 345 -6.16 -22.86 -28.35
C PRO A 345 -5.85 -24.22 -27.68
N ALA A 346 -6.86 -24.86 -27.16
CA ALA A 346 -6.73 -26.16 -26.52
C ALA A 346 -7.93 -27.03 -26.82
N PHE A 347 -7.73 -28.31 -26.69
CA PHE A 347 -8.72 -29.33 -27.01
C PHE A 347 -9.18 -29.99 -25.71
N LYS A 348 -10.49 -30.02 -25.47
CA LYS A 348 -11.08 -30.68 -24.31
C LYS A 348 -11.02 -32.18 -24.53
N ILE A 349 -10.39 -32.89 -23.59
CA ILE A 349 -10.33 -34.36 -23.58
C ILE A 349 -10.51 -34.89 -22.16
N SER A 350 -10.95 -36.16 -22.04
CA SER A 350 -10.92 -36.83 -20.75
C SER A 350 -9.48 -37.22 -20.36
N PRO A 351 -9.05 -37.02 -19.10
CA PRO A 351 -7.75 -37.49 -18.62
C PRO A 351 -7.48 -38.99 -18.89
N ALA A 352 -8.55 -39.80 -19.04
CA ALA A 352 -8.45 -41.22 -19.38
C ALA A 352 -7.82 -41.51 -20.76
N HIS A 353 -7.78 -40.47 -21.65
CA HIS A 353 -7.17 -40.63 -22.98
C HIS A 353 -5.71 -40.15 -23.03
N LEU A 354 -5.18 -39.64 -21.90
CA LEU A 354 -3.78 -39.26 -21.78
C LEU A 354 -2.92 -40.48 -21.47
N ASN A 355 -1.83 -40.63 -22.21
CA ASN A 355 -0.79 -41.60 -21.91
C ASN A 355 0.43 -40.85 -21.34
N VAL A 356 1.07 -41.46 -20.36
CA VAL A 356 2.30 -40.97 -19.74
C VAL A 356 3.41 -41.93 -20.11
N ASP A 357 4.49 -41.47 -20.70
CA ASP A 357 5.66 -42.27 -20.97
C ASP A 357 6.55 -42.40 -19.71
N GLU A 358 7.58 -43.23 -19.79
CA GLU A 358 8.54 -43.45 -18.67
C GLU A 358 9.30 -42.18 -18.28
N ALA A 359 9.41 -41.21 -19.19
CA ALA A 359 10.04 -39.91 -18.96
C ALA A 359 9.05 -38.89 -18.35
N GLY A 360 7.78 -39.23 -18.18
CA GLY A 360 6.73 -38.36 -17.67
C GLY A 360 6.11 -37.45 -18.74
N SER A 361 6.42 -37.62 -20.03
CA SER A 361 5.84 -36.87 -21.12
C SER A 361 4.43 -37.33 -21.43
N LEU A 362 3.53 -36.38 -21.68
CA LEU A 362 2.13 -36.65 -21.98
C LEU A 362 1.93 -36.80 -23.48
N SER A 363 1.14 -37.78 -23.85
CA SER A 363 0.77 -38.03 -25.26
C SER A 363 -0.68 -38.51 -25.38
N VAL A 364 -1.23 -38.39 -26.56
CA VAL A 364 -2.52 -38.97 -26.96
C VAL A 364 -2.34 -39.84 -28.19
N LYS A 365 -3.13 -40.90 -28.25
CA LYS A 365 -3.19 -41.75 -29.48
C LYS A 365 -4.25 -41.17 -30.41
N THR A 366 -3.84 -40.81 -31.60
CA THR A 366 -4.68 -40.27 -32.67
C THR A 366 -4.81 -41.26 -33.79
N VAL A 367 -5.83 -41.16 -34.60
CA VAL A 367 -6.01 -42.00 -35.79
C VAL A 367 -6.10 -41.15 -37.03
N LYS A 368 -5.33 -41.50 -38.04
CA LYS A 368 -5.39 -40.87 -39.35
C LYS A 368 -6.60 -41.38 -40.15
N PRO A 369 -7.03 -40.67 -41.21
CA PRO A 369 -8.14 -41.14 -42.05
C PRO A 369 -7.92 -42.50 -42.71
N ASP A 370 -6.68 -42.95 -42.83
CA ASP A 370 -6.28 -44.26 -43.37
C ASP A 370 -6.32 -45.39 -42.33
N GLY A 371 -6.75 -45.07 -41.11
CA GLY A 371 -6.81 -46.03 -39.97
C GLY A 371 -5.50 -46.23 -39.25
N THR A 372 -4.43 -45.48 -39.57
CA THR A 372 -3.12 -45.62 -38.90
C THR A 372 -3.11 -44.84 -37.57
N VAL A 373 -2.73 -45.50 -36.50
CA VAL A 373 -2.55 -44.89 -35.19
C VAL A 373 -1.24 -44.11 -35.16
N GLN A 374 -1.32 -42.90 -34.55
CA GLN A 374 -0.16 -42.08 -34.31
C GLN A 374 -0.16 -41.57 -32.86
N VAL A 375 0.98 -41.66 -32.16
CA VAL A 375 1.18 -41.08 -30.85
C VAL A 375 1.63 -39.63 -31.01
N MET A 376 0.81 -38.69 -30.51
CA MET A 376 1.11 -37.26 -30.55
C MET A 376 1.42 -36.70 -29.16
N PRO A 377 2.56 -36.02 -28.98
CA PRO A 377 2.86 -35.37 -27.70
C PRO A 377 1.90 -34.20 -27.48
N VAL A 378 1.42 -34.04 -26.26
CA VAL A 378 0.52 -32.97 -25.85
C VAL A 378 0.99 -32.36 -24.56
N ALA A 379 0.61 -31.08 -24.34
CA ALA A 379 0.84 -30.39 -23.08
C ALA A 379 -0.50 -29.98 -22.46
N ILE A 380 -0.65 -30.18 -21.14
CA ILE A 380 -1.85 -29.74 -20.44
C ILE A 380 -1.81 -28.22 -20.29
N ALA A 381 -2.76 -27.50 -20.89
CA ALA A 381 -2.97 -26.08 -20.71
C ALA A 381 -3.75 -25.80 -19.42
N GLN A 382 -4.78 -26.60 -19.14
CA GLN A 382 -5.63 -26.43 -17.95
C GLN A 382 -6.37 -27.74 -17.64
N THR A 383 -6.69 -27.94 -16.35
CA THR A 383 -7.62 -29.00 -15.91
C THR A 383 -8.81 -28.35 -15.23
N VAL A 384 -10.03 -28.68 -15.64
CA VAL A 384 -11.28 -28.15 -15.07
C VAL A 384 -12.23 -29.33 -14.82
N GLY A 385 -12.55 -29.55 -13.52
CA GLY A 385 -13.37 -30.70 -13.15
C GLY A 385 -12.74 -32.02 -13.58
N ASN A 386 -13.45 -32.79 -14.41
CA ASN A 386 -13.02 -34.07 -14.95
C ASN A 386 -12.51 -33.96 -16.41
N ALA A 387 -12.21 -32.78 -16.90
CA ALA A 387 -11.69 -32.54 -18.25
C ALA A 387 -10.28 -31.97 -18.22
N ALA A 388 -9.41 -32.44 -19.11
CA ALA A 388 -8.11 -31.85 -19.42
C ALA A 388 -8.21 -31.08 -20.73
N TYR A 389 -7.68 -29.86 -20.73
CA TYR A 389 -7.51 -29.07 -21.93
C TYR A 389 -6.05 -29.16 -22.37
N VAL A 390 -5.83 -29.76 -23.54
CA VAL A 390 -4.48 -30.02 -24.05
C VAL A 390 -4.18 -29.21 -25.28
N SER A 391 -2.95 -28.77 -25.42
CA SER A 391 -2.41 -28.14 -26.64
C SER A 391 -1.49 -29.10 -27.36
N GLY A 392 -1.20 -28.82 -28.67
CA GLY A 392 -0.33 -29.64 -29.49
C GLY A 392 -1.06 -30.51 -30.51
N LEU A 393 -2.40 -30.41 -30.57
CA LEU A 393 -3.21 -31.10 -31.56
C LEU A 393 -3.60 -30.13 -32.72
N ALA A 394 -3.97 -30.67 -33.85
CA ALA A 394 -4.58 -29.92 -34.94
C ALA A 394 -6.11 -30.00 -34.86
N ASP A 395 -6.78 -29.05 -35.51
CA ASP A 395 -8.22 -29.10 -35.66
C ASP A 395 -8.64 -30.37 -36.40
N ASP A 396 -9.79 -30.91 -36.01
CA ASP A 396 -10.37 -32.14 -36.57
C ASP A 396 -9.59 -33.43 -36.30
N THR A 397 -8.59 -33.41 -35.38
CA THR A 397 -7.87 -34.61 -34.96
C THR A 397 -8.85 -35.59 -34.32
N LEU A 398 -8.74 -36.85 -34.69
CA LEU A 398 -9.48 -37.97 -34.09
C LEU A 398 -8.63 -38.62 -33.00
N ILE A 399 -9.12 -38.59 -31.78
CA ILE A 399 -8.46 -39.23 -30.62
C ILE A 399 -9.09 -40.60 -30.35
N LEU A 400 -8.26 -41.57 -30.08
CA LEU A 400 -8.71 -42.90 -29.69
C LEU A 400 -9.23 -42.88 -28.26
N GLY A 401 -10.44 -43.35 -28.08
CA GLY A 401 -11.07 -43.57 -26.80
C GLY A 401 -10.87 -44.97 -26.23
N MET A 402 -11.93 -45.75 -26.29
CA MET A 402 -11.90 -47.14 -25.79
C MET A 402 -10.99 -48.01 -26.67
N GLY A 403 -10.17 -48.88 -26.06
CA GLY A 403 -9.26 -49.76 -26.77
C GLY A 403 -7.84 -49.21 -27.03
N GLN A 404 -7.56 -47.96 -26.64
CA GLN A 404 -6.26 -47.33 -26.85
C GLN A 404 -5.08 -48.09 -26.23
N ALA A 405 -5.30 -48.82 -25.13
CA ALA A 405 -4.25 -49.64 -24.47
C ALA A 405 -3.72 -50.78 -25.29
N PHE A 406 -4.52 -51.26 -26.24
CA PHE A 406 -4.22 -52.47 -27.03
C PHE A 406 -3.61 -52.15 -28.41
N VAL A 407 -3.42 -50.88 -28.73
CA VAL A 407 -2.88 -50.47 -30.02
C VAL A 407 -1.56 -49.72 -29.85
N SER A 408 -0.61 -50.00 -30.74
CA SER A 408 0.71 -49.37 -30.77
C SER A 408 0.81 -48.31 -31.85
N ASP A 409 1.82 -47.47 -31.78
CA ASP A 409 2.13 -46.49 -32.84
C ASP A 409 2.36 -47.20 -34.17
N GLY A 410 1.81 -46.64 -35.27
CA GLY A 410 1.88 -47.25 -36.60
C GLY A 410 0.91 -48.41 -36.88
N SER A 411 0.15 -48.88 -35.86
CA SER A 411 -0.84 -49.95 -36.08
C SER A 411 -1.99 -49.49 -36.98
N LYS A 412 -2.49 -50.39 -37.85
CA LYS A 412 -3.74 -50.15 -38.61
C LYS A 412 -4.92 -50.74 -37.85
N ILE A 413 -5.95 -49.91 -37.65
CA ILE A 413 -7.16 -50.30 -36.90
C ILE A 413 -8.42 -49.91 -37.66
N SER A 414 -9.50 -50.64 -37.38
CA SER A 414 -10.85 -50.22 -37.77
C SER A 414 -11.44 -49.41 -36.61
N TYR A 415 -11.97 -48.20 -36.89
CA TYR A 415 -12.53 -47.32 -35.88
C TYR A 415 -13.93 -46.83 -36.22
N LYS A 416 -14.70 -46.54 -35.21
CA LYS A 416 -16.02 -45.87 -35.36
C LYS A 416 -15.95 -44.51 -34.69
N ILE A 417 -16.35 -43.47 -35.41
CA ILE A 417 -16.46 -42.11 -34.85
C ILE A 417 -17.68 -42.08 -33.94
N VAL A 418 -17.48 -41.68 -32.68
CA VAL A 418 -18.51 -41.51 -31.64
C VAL A 418 -18.44 -40.11 -31.14
N GLU A 419 -19.55 -39.48 -30.83
CA GLU A 419 -19.56 -38.22 -30.08
C GLU A 419 -19.14 -38.51 -28.64
N GLU A 420 -18.19 -37.73 -28.10
CA GLU A 420 -17.79 -37.85 -26.73
C GLU A 420 -18.98 -37.59 -25.82
N ALA A 421 -19.42 -38.55 -25.03
CA ALA A 421 -20.47 -38.37 -24.03
C ALA A 421 -19.96 -37.33 -23.01
N ASN A 422 -20.70 -36.22 -22.86
CA ASN A 422 -20.43 -35.14 -21.91
C ASN A 422 -20.33 -35.62 -20.47
#